data_ff0e2d106d12b31052427ddeb63ddbd6
#
_entry.id   ff0e2d106d12b31052427ddeb63ddbd6
#
_cell.length_a   1.000
_cell.length_b   1.000
_cell.length_c   1.000
_cell.angle_alpha   90.00
_cell.angle_beta   90.00
_cell.angle_gamma   90.00
#
_symmetry.space_group_name_H-M   'P 1'
#
loop_
_entity.id
_entity.type
_entity.pdbx_description
1 polymer ?
#
loop_
_entity_poly.entity_id
_entity_poly.type
_entity_poly.pdbx_seq_one_letter_code
_entity_poly.pdbx_strand_id
1 'polypeptide(L)'
;TDMWARVKQGGFFYSFGKLAGGSTPGLFAYYMNSPFNLLFLLLPTRMVPQAAGLLFLLRTGVTAAAFCWYLQRHFAKADPLFAVLGQCYAFCAFCIVYNQNIIWMDVVWLLPLVLAALDDLMRQGRHWGFTVLVFLCILLNFYIAWPVCLFSILYFLCLWPSQGQGRFGRRFAAFAASGMLAAGLSFFFLLPVLLEVQESKGGLFDFTFSLTPQFNLLQLPYRLFFGNFFWNDVTNGLPNIYCGVVLVPLVLLYFCGNAPRREKLGFAALLA
;
A
#
# COMPACT_ATOMS: atom_id res chain seq x y z
N THR A 1 24.94 -2.17 -0.69
CA THR A 1 26.21 -2.46 -1.39
C THR A 1 26.75 -3.85 -1.07
N ASP A 2 26.81 -4.24 0.21
CA ASP A 2 27.32 -5.54 0.66
C ASP A 2 26.49 -6.72 0.12
N MET A 3 25.17 -6.59 0.12
CA MET A 3 24.24 -7.63 -0.31
C MET A 3 24.32 -7.91 -1.83
N TRP A 4 24.49 -6.87 -2.64
CA TRP A 4 24.68 -7.05 -4.08
C TRP A 4 26.05 -7.65 -4.44
N ALA A 5 27.08 -7.32 -3.69
CA ALA A 5 28.38 -8.00 -3.83
C ALA A 5 28.24 -9.50 -3.55
N ARG A 6 27.43 -9.89 -2.57
CA ARG A 6 27.19 -11.29 -2.19
C ARG A 6 26.33 -12.04 -3.19
N VAL A 7 25.26 -11.39 -3.73
CA VAL A 7 24.48 -11.97 -4.83
C VAL A 7 25.40 -12.34 -6.01
N LYS A 8 26.36 -11.47 -6.33
CA LYS A 8 27.37 -11.75 -7.36
C LYS A 8 28.35 -12.88 -7.00
N GLN A 9 28.59 -13.09 -5.69
CA GLN A 9 29.49 -14.15 -5.19
C GLN A 9 28.79 -15.49 -4.94
N GLY A 10 27.48 -15.62 -5.25
CA GLY A 10 26.71 -16.85 -5.07
C GLY A 10 26.25 -17.12 -3.63
N GLY A 11 26.43 -16.22 -2.70
CA GLY A 11 26.04 -16.35 -1.28
C GLY A 11 24.61 -15.87 -0.98
N PHE A 12 23.62 -16.19 -1.83
CA PHE A 12 22.25 -15.68 -1.71
C PHE A 12 21.50 -16.22 -0.49
N PHE A 13 21.73 -17.45 -0.08
CA PHE A 13 20.92 -18.12 0.96
C PHE A 13 21.40 -17.88 2.39
N TYR A 14 22.68 -17.65 2.60
CA TYR A 14 23.27 -17.51 3.93
C TYR A 14 24.39 -16.47 3.97
N SER A 15 24.48 -15.72 5.06
CA SER A 15 25.52 -14.69 5.25
C SER A 15 26.12 -14.72 6.64
N PHE A 16 27.43 -14.84 6.73
CA PHE A 16 28.20 -14.67 7.98
C PHE A 16 28.35 -13.20 8.41
N GLY A 17 28.07 -12.23 7.53
CA GLY A 17 28.15 -10.80 7.88
C GLY A 17 26.93 -10.26 8.61
N LYS A 18 25.93 -11.09 8.89
CA LYS A 18 24.78 -10.78 9.73
C LYS A 18 25.04 -11.32 11.14
N LEU A 19 25.64 -10.49 12.00
CA LEU A 19 26.03 -10.87 13.39
C LEU A 19 26.84 -12.20 13.43
N ALA A 20 26.26 -13.28 13.93
CA ALA A 20 26.87 -14.61 14.01
C ALA A 20 26.53 -15.51 12.79
N GLY A 21 25.96 -14.95 11.74
CA GLY A 21 25.46 -15.67 10.57
C GLY A 21 23.91 -15.74 10.54
N GLY A 22 23.32 -15.74 9.35
CA GLY A 22 21.87 -15.83 9.21
C GLY A 22 21.38 -15.99 7.78
N SER A 23 20.10 -16.38 7.67
CA SER A 23 19.38 -16.48 6.39
C SER A 23 19.31 -15.13 5.69
N THR A 24 19.56 -15.12 4.41
CA THR A 24 19.54 -13.92 3.57
C THR A 24 18.20 -13.73 2.84
N PRO A 25 17.44 -14.78 2.46
CA PRO A 25 16.17 -14.65 1.75
C PRO A 25 15.15 -13.74 2.43
N GLY A 26 14.99 -13.82 3.74
CA GLY A 26 14.06 -12.95 4.47
C GLY A 26 14.46 -11.48 4.43
N LEU A 27 15.76 -11.17 4.56
CA LEU A 27 16.27 -9.81 4.38
C LEU A 27 16.06 -9.30 2.95
N PHE A 28 16.31 -10.15 1.96
CA PHE A 28 16.09 -9.80 0.56
C PHE A 28 14.61 -9.51 0.31
N ALA A 29 13.73 -10.39 0.78
CA ALA A 29 12.30 -10.26 0.67
C ALA A 29 11.76 -8.99 1.33
N TYR A 30 12.31 -8.59 2.45
CA TYR A 30 11.83 -7.44 3.20
C TYR A 30 12.42 -6.11 2.70
N TYR A 31 13.73 -6.09 2.31
CA TYR A 31 14.42 -4.83 2.04
C TYR A 31 14.77 -4.58 0.57
N MET A 32 14.85 -5.61 -0.29
CA MET A 32 15.49 -5.47 -1.60
C MET A 32 14.56 -5.62 -2.80
N ASN A 33 13.32 -6.04 -2.61
CA ASN A 33 12.38 -6.33 -3.70
C ASN A 33 11.88 -5.09 -4.46
N SER A 34 12.20 -3.89 -4.00
CA SER A 34 11.79 -2.67 -4.69
C SER A 34 12.43 -2.55 -6.07
N PRO A 35 11.66 -2.32 -7.15
CA PRO A 35 12.22 -2.07 -8.47
C PRO A 35 13.08 -0.81 -8.50
N PHE A 36 12.80 0.16 -7.64
CA PHE A 36 13.61 1.37 -7.51
C PHE A 36 14.99 1.11 -6.92
N ASN A 37 15.17 0.03 -6.18
CA ASN A 37 16.48 -0.34 -5.64
C ASN A 37 17.47 -0.73 -6.75
N LEU A 38 17.00 -1.05 -7.96
CA LEU A 38 17.86 -1.27 -9.11
C LEU A 38 18.70 -0.04 -9.47
N LEU A 39 18.23 1.17 -9.14
CA LEU A 39 19.00 2.40 -9.32
C LEU A 39 20.30 2.41 -8.50
N PHE A 40 20.31 1.79 -7.30
CA PHE A 40 21.53 1.66 -6.52
C PHE A 40 22.59 0.76 -7.17
N LEU A 41 22.18 -0.12 -8.10
CA LEU A 41 23.12 -0.94 -8.87
C LEU A 41 23.83 -0.15 -9.97
N LEU A 42 23.17 0.89 -10.49
CA LEU A 42 23.68 1.71 -11.59
C LEU A 42 24.61 2.81 -11.10
N LEU A 43 24.57 3.12 -9.80
CA LEU A 43 25.28 4.25 -9.22
C LEU A 43 26.50 3.77 -8.38
N PRO A 44 27.61 4.52 -8.42
CA PRO A 44 28.76 4.22 -7.57
C PRO A 44 28.41 4.45 -6.10
N THR A 45 29.06 3.71 -5.20
CA THR A 45 28.79 3.72 -3.75
C THR A 45 28.89 5.12 -3.11
N ARG A 46 29.71 6.01 -3.68
CA ARG A 46 29.85 7.39 -3.21
C ARG A 46 28.59 8.24 -3.43
N MET A 47 27.71 7.83 -4.33
CA MET A 47 26.47 8.55 -4.70
C MET A 47 25.23 7.98 -4.01
N VAL A 48 25.37 7.05 -3.08
CA VAL A 48 24.24 6.44 -2.35
C VAL A 48 23.33 7.47 -1.65
N PRO A 49 23.86 8.51 -0.95
CA PRO A 49 23.00 9.53 -0.35
C PRO A 49 22.19 10.32 -1.38
N GLN A 50 22.83 10.71 -2.50
CA GLN A 50 22.16 11.42 -3.59
C GLN A 50 21.13 10.51 -4.30
N ALA A 51 21.45 9.23 -4.46
CA ALA A 51 20.53 8.23 -4.99
C ALA A 51 19.29 8.07 -4.11
N ALA A 52 19.42 8.12 -2.79
CA ALA A 52 18.28 8.07 -1.88
C ALA A 52 17.32 9.27 -2.07
N GLY A 53 17.88 10.49 -2.24
CA GLY A 53 17.08 11.68 -2.58
C GLY A 53 16.38 11.56 -3.92
N LEU A 54 17.08 11.07 -4.95
CA LEU A 54 16.49 10.82 -6.27
C LEU A 54 15.37 9.78 -6.22
N LEU A 55 15.56 8.70 -5.46
CA LEU A 55 14.53 7.68 -5.26
C LEU A 55 13.28 8.24 -4.58
N PHE A 56 13.44 9.09 -3.59
CA PHE A 56 12.31 9.77 -2.96
C PHE A 56 11.50 10.56 -3.99
N LEU A 57 12.17 11.40 -4.78
CA LEU A 57 11.50 12.20 -5.82
C LEU A 57 10.80 11.35 -6.87
N LEU A 58 11.46 10.30 -7.36
CA LEU A 58 10.89 9.38 -8.34
C LEU A 58 9.65 8.65 -7.78
N ARG A 59 9.73 8.11 -6.57
CA ARG A 59 8.60 7.43 -5.94
C ARG A 59 7.42 8.36 -5.69
N THR A 60 7.68 9.56 -5.19
CA THR A 60 6.65 10.58 -4.98
C THR A 60 5.98 10.95 -6.31
N GLY A 61 6.76 11.16 -7.37
CA GLY A 61 6.24 11.42 -8.71
C GLY A 61 5.40 10.26 -9.27
N VAL A 62 5.88 9.02 -9.14
CA VAL A 62 5.13 7.82 -9.55
C VAL A 62 3.84 7.65 -8.74
N THR A 63 3.89 7.91 -7.44
CA THR A 63 2.71 7.85 -6.56
C THR A 63 1.65 8.85 -6.97
N ALA A 64 2.03 10.11 -7.22
CA ALA A 64 1.12 11.14 -7.70
C ALA A 64 0.52 10.78 -9.08
N ALA A 65 1.36 10.31 -10.00
CA ALA A 65 0.95 9.91 -11.34
C ALA A 65 0.00 8.71 -11.33
N ALA A 66 0.27 7.70 -10.52
CA ALA A 66 -0.58 6.52 -10.36
C ALA A 66 -1.97 6.88 -9.84
N PHE A 67 -2.05 7.76 -8.84
CA PHE A 67 -3.34 8.20 -8.30
C PHE A 67 -4.10 9.10 -9.29
N CYS A 68 -3.41 10.03 -9.96
CA CYS A 68 -4.00 10.86 -11.02
C CYS A 68 -4.57 9.98 -12.15
N TRP A 69 -3.81 8.97 -12.59
CA TRP A 69 -4.26 8.01 -13.61
C TRP A 69 -5.48 7.21 -13.14
N TYR A 70 -5.49 6.74 -11.89
CA TYR A 70 -6.66 6.06 -11.31
C TYR A 70 -7.90 6.94 -11.35
N LEU A 71 -7.81 8.21 -10.92
CA LEU A 71 -8.93 9.13 -10.94
C LEU A 71 -9.45 9.39 -12.37
N GLN A 72 -8.56 9.62 -13.34
CA GLN A 72 -8.94 9.79 -14.73
C GLN A 72 -9.71 8.57 -15.27
N ARG A 73 -9.26 7.37 -14.90
CA ARG A 73 -9.89 6.12 -15.31
C ARG A 73 -11.23 5.91 -14.60
N HIS A 74 -11.28 6.15 -13.30
CA HIS A 74 -12.47 5.97 -12.46
C HIS A 74 -13.63 6.87 -12.91
N PHE A 75 -13.33 8.15 -13.17
CA PHE A 75 -14.31 9.14 -13.60
C PHE A 75 -14.46 9.25 -15.12
N ALA A 76 -13.68 8.49 -15.90
CA ALA A 76 -13.66 8.53 -17.38
C ALA A 76 -13.48 9.97 -17.91
N LYS A 77 -12.71 10.83 -17.23
CA LYS A 77 -12.52 12.25 -17.53
C LYS A 77 -11.06 12.64 -17.29
N ALA A 78 -10.51 13.45 -18.16
CA ALA A 78 -9.25 14.13 -17.89
C ALA A 78 -9.53 15.51 -17.26
N ASP A 79 -9.06 15.72 -16.03
CA ASP A 79 -9.28 16.95 -15.28
C ASP A 79 -7.97 17.36 -14.57
N PRO A 80 -7.51 18.63 -14.74
CA PRO A 80 -6.32 19.12 -14.03
C PRO A 80 -6.38 18.98 -12.51
N LEU A 81 -7.59 18.99 -11.92
CA LEU A 81 -7.79 18.77 -10.49
C LEU A 81 -7.24 17.40 -10.03
N PHE A 82 -7.27 16.40 -10.90
CA PHE A 82 -6.73 15.08 -10.56
C PHE A 82 -5.21 15.08 -10.34
N ALA A 83 -4.49 16.00 -10.98
CA ALA A 83 -3.06 16.20 -10.71
C ALA A 83 -2.85 16.77 -9.30
N VAL A 84 -3.70 17.73 -8.88
CA VAL A 84 -3.66 18.28 -7.51
C VAL A 84 -3.98 17.21 -6.48
N LEU A 85 -5.03 16.41 -6.71
CA LEU A 85 -5.39 15.29 -5.83
C LEU A 85 -4.28 14.23 -5.79
N GLY A 86 -3.61 13.98 -6.92
CA GLY A 86 -2.43 13.11 -6.99
C GLY A 86 -1.30 13.60 -6.09
N GLN A 87 -1.04 14.91 -6.08
CA GLN A 87 -0.06 15.50 -5.17
C GLN A 87 -0.50 15.37 -3.70
N CYS A 88 -1.77 15.63 -3.37
CA CYS A 88 -2.30 15.43 -2.02
C CYS A 88 -2.08 13.98 -1.54
N TYR A 89 -2.29 13.00 -2.40
CA TYR A 89 -2.04 11.59 -2.09
C TYR A 89 -0.55 11.31 -1.88
N ALA A 90 0.31 11.77 -2.78
CA ALA A 90 1.75 11.52 -2.73
C ALA A 90 2.44 12.23 -1.55
N PHE A 91 1.90 13.36 -1.09
CA PHE A 91 2.39 14.13 0.05
C PHE A 91 1.52 13.98 1.30
N CYS A 92 0.70 12.94 1.39
CA CYS A 92 -0.02 12.66 2.62
C CYS A 92 0.93 12.35 3.78
N ALA A 93 0.46 12.49 5.02
CA ALA A 93 1.28 12.31 6.22
C ALA A 93 1.95 10.93 6.25
N PHE A 94 1.25 9.87 5.82
CA PHE A 94 1.84 8.54 5.72
C PHE A 94 3.10 8.53 4.83
N CYS A 95 3.02 9.10 3.63
CA CYS A 95 4.14 9.14 2.70
C CYS A 95 5.33 9.96 3.23
N ILE A 96 5.06 11.09 3.88
CA ILE A 96 6.11 11.99 4.40
C ILE A 96 6.76 11.41 5.64
N VAL A 97 5.96 10.98 6.60
CA VAL A 97 6.45 10.48 7.90
C VAL A 97 7.21 9.17 7.76
N TYR A 98 6.65 8.24 6.97
CA TYR A 98 7.24 6.92 6.78
C TYR A 98 8.16 6.81 5.56
N ASN A 99 8.52 7.94 4.94
CA ASN A 99 9.44 7.95 3.79
C ASN A 99 10.80 7.30 4.10
N GLN A 100 11.27 7.39 5.34
CA GLN A 100 12.47 6.69 5.80
C GLN A 100 12.36 5.17 5.67
N ASN A 101 11.14 4.61 5.74
CA ASN A 101 10.86 3.21 5.51
C ASN A 101 10.63 2.97 4.00
N ILE A 102 11.71 3.10 3.26
CA ILE A 102 11.75 2.99 1.79
C ILE A 102 10.97 1.76 1.28
N ILE A 103 11.01 0.67 2.05
CA ILE A 103 10.38 -0.61 1.74
C ILE A 103 8.83 -0.57 1.73
N TRP A 104 8.21 0.39 2.42
CA TRP A 104 6.74 0.49 2.48
C TRP A 104 6.16 1.30 1.32
N MET A 105 6.96 2.19 0.75
CA MET A 105 6.48 3.16 -0.25
C MET A 105 6.11 2.53 -1.59
N ASP A 106 6.61 1.33 -1.89
CA ASP A 106 6.30 0.68 -3.17
C ASP A 106 4.84 0.22 -3.26
N VAL A 107 4.25 -0.19 -2.16
CA VAL A 107 2.83 -0.58 -2.14
C VAL A 107 1.91 0.64 -2.23
N VAL A 108 2.38 1.83 -1.81
CA VAL A 108 1.58 3.07 -1.85
C VAL A 108 1.26 3.48 -3.30
N TRP A 109 2.24 3.43 -4.22
CA TRP A 109 1.95 3.75 -5.62
C TRP A 109 1.20 2.63 -6.34
N LEU A 110 1.29 1.38 -5.86
CA LEU A 110 0.51 0.26 -6.39
C LEU A 110 -0.97 0.31 -5.99
N LEU A 111 -1.30 0.85 -4.82
CA LEU A 111 -2.68 0.88 -4.32
C LEU A 111 -3.67 1.50 -5.32
N PRO A 112 -3.43 2.67 -5.93
CA PRO A 112 -4.32 3.21 -6.96
C PRO A 112 -4.53 2.27 -8.15
N LEU A 113 -3.49 1.54 -8.56
CA LEU A 113 -3.57 0.58 -9.65
C LEU A 113 -4.40 -0.65 -9.26
N VAL A 114 -4.25 -1.12 -8.01
CA VAL A 114 -5.08 -2.20 -7.44
C VAL A 114 -6.55 -1.79 -7.45
N LEU A 115 -6.87 -0.56 -7.03
CA LEU A 115 -8.25 -0.05 -7.04
C LEU A 115 -8.81 0.07 -8.45
N ALA A 116 -8.02 0.52 -9.42
CA ALA A 116 -8.44 0.56 -10.83
C ALA A 116 -8.75 -0.85 -11.37
N ALA A 117 -7.93 -1.83 -11.04
CA ALA A 117 -8.16 -3.22 -11.43
C ALA A 117 -9.36 -3.84 -10.70
N LEU A 118 -9.62 -3.42 -9.47
CA LEU A 118 -10.80 -3.83 -8.71
C LEU A 118 -12.08 -3.23 -9.31
N ASP A 119 -12.04 -1.97 -9.76
CA ASP A 119 -13.13 -1.35 -10.51
C ASP A 119 -13.44 -2.14 -11.80
N ASP A 120 -12.40 -2.56 -12.55
CA ASP A 120 -12.56 -3.40 -13.74
C ASP A 120 -13.18 -4.76 -13.41
N LEU A 121 -12.79 -5.36 -12.28
CA LEU A 121 -13.38 -6.60 -11.82
C LEU A 121 -14.85 -6.42 -11.45
N MET A 122 -15.22 -5.37 -10.71
CA MET A 122 -16.59 -5.09 -10.31
C MET A 122 -17.49 -4.77 -11.50
N ARG A 123 -17.01 -3.94 -12.45
CA ARG A 123 -17.78 -3.45 -13.59
C ARG A 123 -17.79 -4.47 -14.74
N GLN A 124 -16.63 -4.95 -15.16
CA GLN A 124 -16.44 -5.77 -16.38
C GLN A 124 -16.15 -7.23 -16.11
N GLY A 125 -15.71 -7.60 -14.88
CA GLY A 125 -15.30 -8.95 -14.50
C GLY A 125 -13.88 -9.31 -14.94
N ARG A 126 -13.08 -8.33 -15.30
CA ARG A 126 -11.66 -8.53 -15.61
C ARG A 126 -10.87 -8.72 -14.32
N HIS A 127 -10.50 -9.95 -14.02
CA HIS A 127 -9.87 -10.31 -12.73
C HIS A 127 -8.34 -10.39 -12.78
N TRP A 128 -7.74 -10.61 -13.97
CA TRP A 128 -6.29 -10.80 -14.07
C TRP A 128 -5.46 -9.60 -13.61
N GLY A 129 -5.89 -8.38 -13.93
CA GLY A 129 -5.21 -7.16 -13.47
C GLY A 129 -5.13 -7.09 -11.95
N PHE A 130 -6.25 -7.39 -11.27
CA PHE A 130 -6.31 -7.43 -9.83
C PHE A 130 -5.39 -8.52 -9.25
N THR A 131 -5.42 -9.75 -9.82
CA THR A 131 -4.53 -10.85 -9.41
C THR A 131 -3.06 -10.46 -9.48
N VAL A 132 -2.62 -9.91 -10.62
CA VAL A 132 -1.22 -9.54 -10.84
C VAL A 132 -0.78 -8.42 -9.90
N LEU A 133 -1.62 -7.40 -9.71
CA LEU A 133 -1.27 -6.26 -8.85
C LEU A 133 -1.24 -6.64 -7.37
N VAL A 134 -2.15 -7.47 -6.89
CA VAL A 134 -2.11 -8.01 -5.52
C VAL A 134 -0.88 -8.90 -5.33
N PHE A 135 -0.55 -9.77 -6.30
CA PHE A 135 0.68 -10.55 -6.28
C PHE A 135 1.91 -9.64 -6.17
N LEU A 136 1.98 -8.56 -6.97
CA LEU A 136 3.08 -7.60 -6.89
C LEU A 136 3.13 -6.88 -5.54
N CYS A 137 1.99 -6.48 -4.96
CA CYS A 137 1.96 -5.90 -3.62
C CYS A 137 2.57 -6.85 -2.58
N ILE A 138 2.20 -8.14 -2.62
CA ILE A 138 2.72 -9.15 -1.70
C ILE A 138 4.22 -9.35 -1.93
N LEU A 139 4.65 -9.42 -3.19
CA LEU A 139 6.04 -9.63 -3.56
C LEU A 139 6.93 -8.45 -3.12
N LEU A 140 6.48 -7.21 -3.30
CA LEU A 140 7.26 -6.02 -2.98
C LEU A 140 7.30 -5.75 -1.47
N ASN A 141 6.19 -5.91 -0.77
CA ASN A 141 6.15 -5.82 0.69
C ASN A 141 4.90 -6.51 1.24
N PHE A 142 5.06 -7.74 1.72
CA PHE A 142 3.97 -8.54 2.28
C PHE A 142 3.29 -7.89 3.51
N TYR A 143 4.05 -7.12 4.31
CA TYR A 143 3.54 -6.47 5.51
C TYR A 143 2.53 -5.36 5.15
N ILE A 144 2.84 -4.49 4.19
CA ILE A 144 1.93 -3.43 3.74
C ILE A 144 0.85 -3.98 2.77
N ALA A 145 1.10 -5.10 2.09
CA ALA A 145 0.08 -5.76 1.27
C ALA A 145 -1.12 -6.23 2.09
N TRP A 146 -0.92 -6.57 3.37
CA TRP A 146 -2.01 -6.99 4.25
C TRP A 146 -3.12 -5.93 4.42
N PRO A 147 -2.83 -4.67 4.85
CA PRO A 147 -3.83 -3.60 4.86
C PRO A 147 -4.45 -3.35 3.49
N VAL A 148 -3.69 -3.46 2.38
CA VAL A 148 -4.23 -3.30 1.01
C VAL A 148 -5.26 -4.37 0.69
N CYS A 149 -5.02 -5.62 1.08
CA CYS A 149 -5.99 -6.71 0.91
C CYS A 149 -7.26 -6.46 1.72
N LEU A 150 -7.14 -6.05 2.99
CA LEU A 150 -8.28 -5.70 3.84
C LEU A 150 -9.07 -4.52 3.25
N PHE A 151 -8.38 -3.46 2.84
CA PHE A 151 -9.02 -2.32 2.20
C PHE A 151 -9.71 -2.70 0.90
N SER A 152 -9.13 -3.60 0.10
CA SER A 152 -9.76 -4.10 -1.13
C SER A 152 -11.07 -4.86 -0.87
N ILE A 153 -11.15 -5.62 0.24
CA ILE A 153 -12.38 -6.29 0.67
C ILE A 153 -13.44 -5.24 1.02
N LEU A 154 -13.09 -4.27 1.87
CA LEU A 154 -14.00 -3.20 2.29
C LEU A 154 -14.45 -2.37 1.07
N TYR A 155 -13.53 -1.98 0.21
CA TYR A 155 -13.82 -1.26 -1.03
C TYR A 155 -14.81 -2.01 -1.90
N PHE A 156 -14.58 -3.31 -2.13
CA PHE A 156 -15.50 -4.15 -2.91
C PHE A 156 -16.88 -4.19 -2.28
N LEU A 157 -17.00 -4.47 -0.98
CA LEU A 157 -18.28 -4.62 -0.30
C LEU A 157 -19.07 -3.31 -0.22
N CYS A 158 -18.39 -2.20 0.11
CA CYS A 158 -19.02 -0.90 0.31
C CYS A 158 -19.45 -0.23 -1.01
N LEU A 159 -18.66 -0.40 -2.08
CA LEU A 159 -18.94 0.23 -3.37
C LEU A 159 -19.71 -0.66 -4.35
N TRP A 160 -19.80 -1.96 -4.07
CA TRP A 160 -20.61 -2.85 -4.92
C TRP A 160 -22.04 -2.34 -5.19
N PRO A 161 -22.80 -1.84 -4.18
CA PRO A 161 -24.18 -1.41 -4.39
C PRO A 161 -24.35 -0.23 -5.36
N SER A 162 -23.29 0.56 -5.56
CA SER A 162 -23.29 1.73 -6.44
C SER A 162 -22.60 1.50 -7.77
N GLN A 163 -21.54 0.69 -7.80
CA GLN A 163 -20.65 0.55 -8.95
C GLN A 163 -20.62 -0.86 -9.54
N GLY A 164 -21.06 -1.87 -8.78
CA GLY A 164 -21.03 -3.26 -9.22
C GLY A 164 -21.97 -3.54 -10.38
N GLN A 165 -21.52 -4.35 -11.35
CA GLN A 165 -22.30 -4.78 -12.49
C GLN A 165 -22.32 -6.30 -12.58
N GLY A 166 -23.49 -6.85 -12.92
CA GLY A 166 -23.72 -8.28 -13.03
C GLY A 166 -24.12 -8.93 -11.71
N ARG A 167 -23.89 -10.26 -11.57
CA ARG A 167 -24.25 -11.00 -10.36
C ARG A 167 -23.19 -10.85 -9.28
N PHE A 168 -23.56 -10.35 -8.11
CA PHE A 168 -22.66 -10.19 -6.94
C PHE A 168 -21.85 -11.45 -6.67
N GLY A 169 -22.52 -12.60 -6.50
CA GLY A 169 -21.84 -13.85 -6.14
C GLY A 169 -20.75 -14.26 -7.16
N ARG A 170 -20.99 -14.08 -8.46
CA ARG A 170 -19.99 -14.38 -9.49
C ARG A 170 -18.77 -13.44 -9.42
N ARG A 171 -19.01 -12.14 -9.20
CA ARG A 171 -17.94 -11.15 -9.08
C ARG A 171 -17.17 -11.31 -7.79
N PHE A 172 -17.86 -11.60 -6.69
CA PHE A 172 -17.24 -11.87 -5.41
C PHE A 172 -16.39 -13.15 -5.45
N ALA A 173 -16.90 -14.23 -6.10
CA ALA A 173 -16.12 -15.44 -6.31
C ALA A 173 -14.86 -15.17 -7.16
N ALA A 174 -14.98 -14.36 -8.22
CA ALA A 174 -13.81 -13.94 -9.02
C ALA A 174 -12.81 -13.11 -8.19
N PHE A 175 -13.29 -12.20 -7.35
CA PHE A 175 -12.46 -11.42 -6.44
C PHE A 175 -11.71 -12.32 -5.45
N ALA A 176 -12.43 -13.23 -4.77
CA ALA A 176 -11.84 -14.15 -3.81
C ALA A 176 -10.83 -15.11 -4.48
N ALA A 177 -11.19 -15.68 -5.63
CA ALA A 177 -10.31 -16.54 -6.41
C ALA A 177 -9.04 -15.80 -6.87
N SER A 178 -9.16 -14.53 -7.28
CA SER A 178 -8.02 -13.70 -7.66
C SER A 178 -7.07 -13.43 -6.49
N GLY A 179 -7.62 -13.12 -5.32
CA GLY A 179 -6.82 -12.91 -4.10
C GLY A 179 -6.13 -14.21 -3.65
N MET A 180 -6.84 -15.33 -3.66
CA MET A 180 -6.26 -16.65 -3.33
C MET A 180 -5.17 -17.05 -4.34
N LEU A 181 -5.38 -16.80 -5.63
CA LEU A 181 -4.37 -17.08 -6.67
C LEU A 181 -3.14 -16.21 -6.49
N ALA A 182 -3.30 -14.91 -6.19
CA ALA A 182 -2.19 -14.01 -5.91
C ALA A 182 -1.39 -14.47 -4.68
N ALA A 183 -2.08 -14.84 -3.61
CA ALA A 183 -1.44 -15.38 -2.39
C ALA A 183 -0.72 -16.71 -2.68
N GLY A 184 -1.35 -17.62 -3.41
CA GLY A 184 -0.75 -18.90 -3.81
C GLY A 184 0.50 -18.73 -4.68
N LEU A 185 0.45 -17.82 -5.66
CA LEU A 185 1.61 -17.47 -6.48
C LEU A 185 2.75 -16.83 -5.65
N SER A 186 2.42 -16.13 -4.57
CA SER A 186 3.41 -15.52 -3.68
C SER A 186 3.99 -16.50 -2.66
N PHE A 187 3.40 -17.68 -2.51
CA PHE A 187 3.71 -18.61 -1.41
C PHE A 187 5.16 -19.11 -1.46
N PHE A 188 5.72 -19.34 -2.66
CA PHE A 188 7.12 -19.75 -2.82
C PHE A 188 8.09 -18.73 -2.18
N PHE A 189 7.69 -17.46 -2.17
CA PHE A 189 8.47 -16.36 -1.65
C PHE A 189 8.13 -16.06 -0.18
N LEU A 190 6.86 -16.16 0.18
CA LEU A 190 6.38 -15.90 1.55
C LEU A 190 6.79 -16.99 2.53
N LEU A 191 6.80 -18.27 2.11
CA LEU A 191 7.06 -19.38 3.02
C LEU A 191 8.41 -19.26 3.75
N PRO A 192 9.54 -19.04 3.06
CA PRO A 192 10.83 -18.86 3.75
C PRO A 192 10.83 -17.66 4.72
N VAL A 193 10.14 -16.57 4.34
CA VAL A 193 10.04 -15.38 5.18
C VAL A 193 9.23 -15.64 6.44
N LEU A 194 8.09 -16.34 6.30
CA LEU A 194 7.23 -16.69 7.42
C LEU A 194 7.95 -17.62 8.41
N LEU A 195 8.69 -18.60 7.92
CA LEU A 195 9.50 -19.49 8.75
C LEU A 195 10.58 -18.71 9.52
N GLU A 196 11.29 -17.79 8.85
CA GLU A 196 12.32 -16.96 9.48
C GLU A 196 11.73 -16.00 10.54
N VAL A 197 10.54 -15.42 10.28
CA VAL A 197 9.85 -14.56 11.26
C VAL A 197 9.38 -15.37 12.47
N GLN A 198 8.91 -16.59 12.25
CA GLN A 198 8.49 -17.49 13.33
C GLN A 198 9.67 -17.84 14.26
N GLU A 199 10.83 -18.13 13.70
CA GLU A 199 12.04 -18.41 14.47
C GLU A 199 12.58 -17.20 15.22
N SER A 200 12.47 -16.00 14.65
CA SER A 200 13.07 -14.78 15.19
C SER A 200 12.20 -14.04 16.23
N LYS A 201 10.88 -14.12 16.15
CA LYS A 201 9.93 -13.34 16.96
C LYS A 201 9.00 -14.17 17.85
N GLY A 202 9.21 -15.48 17.95
CA GLY A 202 8.52 -16.33 18.93
C GLY A 202 7.06 -16.62 18.65
N GLY A 203 6.58 -16.49 17.43
CA GLY A 203 5.23 -16.93 17.05
C GLY A 203 4.49 -15.96 16.16
N LEU A 204 4.25 -16.38 14.93
CA LEU A 204 3.43 -15.64 13.96
C LEU A 204 1.95 -15.57 14.37
N PHE A 205 1.52 -16.41 15.33
CA PHE A 205 0.12 -16.61 15.67
C PHE A 205 -0.26 -16.10 17.06
N ASP A 206 0.66 -15.47 17.80
CA ASP A 206 0.34 -14.78 19.06
C ASP A 206 -0.32 -13.40 18.79
N PHE A 207 -1.30 -13.38 17.91
CA PHE A 207 -2.14 -12.20 17.71
C PHE A 207 -3.20 -12.15 18.82
N THR A 208 -2.95 -11.38 19.85
CA THR A 208 -4.03 -10.91 20.71
C THR A 208 -4.84 -9.87 19.94
N PHE A 209 -5.90 -10.32 19.29
CA PHE A 209 -6.82 -9.42 18.59
C PHE A 209 -7.66 -8.69 19.64
N SER A 210 -7.32 -7.43 19.90
CA SER A 210 -8.12 -6.55 20.76
C SER A 210 -9.00 -5.67 19.90
N LEU A 211 -10.31 -5.74 20.10
CA LEU A 211 -11.29 -4.82 19.48
C LEU A 211 -11.35 -3.47 20.22
N THR A 212 -10.64 -3.32 21.33
CA THR A 212 -10.60 -2.04 22.04
C THR A 212 -9.69 -1.07 21.28
N PRO A 213 -10.17 0.12 20.92
CA PRO A 213 -9.33 1.13 20.29
C PRO A 213 -8.14 1.47 21.20
N GLN A 214 -6.94 1.45 20.66
CA GLN A 214 -5.72 1.82 21.39
C GLN A 214 -5.61 3.33 21.60
N PHE A 215 -6.48 4.12 20.96
CA PHE A 215 -6.53 5.57 21.04
C PHE A 215 -7.97 6.09 21.04
N ASN A 216 -8.16 7.33 21.49
CA ASN A 216 -9.48 7.97 21.50
C ASN A 216 -9.88 8.37 20.07
N LEU A 217 -10.97 7.77 19.54
CA LEU A 217 -11.49 8.07 18.21
C LEU A 217 -11.86 9.55 18.01
N LEU A 218 -12.20 10.29 19.07
CA LEU A 218 -12.48 11.73 19.02
C LEU A 218 -11.25 12.57 18.64
N GLN A 219 -10.05 12.00 18.68
CA GLN A 219 -8.81 12.66 18.25
C GLN A 219 -8.57 12.55 16.75
N LEU A 220 -9.29 11.67 16.02
CA LEU A 220 -9.10 11.50 14.57
C LEU A 220 -9.38 12.79 13.77
N PRO A 221 -10.47 13.56 14.00
CA PRO A 221 -10.70 14.80 13.27
C PRO A 221 -9.56 15.83 13.43
N TYR A 222 -8.95 15.87 14.61
CA TYR A 222 -7.82 16.76 14.88
C TYR A 222 -6.59 16.38 14.00
N ARG A 223 -6.42 15.10 13.69
CA ARG A 223 -5.34 14.60 12.85
C ARG A 223 -5.48 14.91 11.35
N LEU A 224 -6.61 15.43 10.92
CA LEU A 224 -6.83 15.91 9.56
C LEU A 224 -6.20 17.30 9.31
N PHE A 225 -5.74 18.00 10.36
CA PHE A 225 -5.16 19.33 10.25
C PHE A 225 -3.64 19.31 10.29
N PHE A 226 -3.03 20.29 9.62
CA PHE A 226 -1.59 20.44 9.55
C PHE A 226 -0.95 20.69 10.93
N GLY A 227 0.26 20.19 11.14
CA GLY A 227 1.03 20.42 12.37
C GLY A 227 0.71 19.46 13.53
N ASN A 228 -0.22 18.54 13.35
CA ASN A 228 -0.64 17.59 14.39
C ASN A 228 0.11 16.26 14.33
N PHE A 229 1.32 16.28 13.84
CA PHE A 229 2.23 15.16 13.85
C PHE A 229 3.24 15.32 14.99
N PHE A 230 3.24 14.36 15.92
CA PHE A 230 4.27 14.23 16.93
C PHE A 230 4.90 12.85 16.84
N TRP A 231 6.22 12.77 16.92
CA TRP A 231 6.93 11.50 16.84
C TRP A 231 6.49 10.50 17.93
N ASN A 232 6.15 11.01 19.11
CA ASN A 232 5.60 10.21 20.22
C ASN A 232 4.27 9.56 19.88
N ASP A 233 3.51 10.09 18.93
CA ASP A 233 2.22 9.53 18.52
C ASP A 233 2.37 8.25 17.69
N VAL A 234 3.50 8.10 17.00
CA VAL A 234 3.83 6.84 16.30
C VAL A 234 3.95 5.69 17.30
N THR A 235 4.49 5.97 18.50
CA THR A 235 4.61 4.98 19.57
C THR A 235 3.31 4.76 20.32
N ASN A 236 2.40 5.73 20.31
CA ASN A 236 1.10 5.68 20.98
C ASN A 236 -0.04 5.18 20.06
N GLY A 237 0.26 4.72 18.84
CA GLY A 237 -0.70 4.12 17.93
C GLY A 237 -1.66 5.08 17.22
N LEU A 238 -1.49 6.42 17.36
CA LEU A 238 -2.33 7.39 16.65
C LEU A 238 -1.99 7.43 15.15
N PRO A 239 -2.98 7.29 14.25
CA PRO A 239 -2.73 7.25 12.83
C PRO A 239 -2.39 8.63 12.25
N ASN A 240 -1.48 8.66 11.27
CA ASN A 240 -1.12 9.85 10.50
C ASN A 240 -1.99 9.93 9.25
N ILE A 241 -3.18 10.54 9.37
CA ILE A 241 -4.22 10.58 8.32
C ILE A 241 -4.28 11.92 7.56
N TYR A 242 -3.40 12.87 7.86
CA TYR A 242 -3.37 14.14 7.14
C TYR A 242 -3.06 13.92 5.65
N CYS A 243 -3.90 14.44 4.78
CA CYS A 243 -3.77 14.36 3.33
C CYS A 243 -3.99 15.71 2.61
N GLY A 244 -3.99 16.80 3.38
CA GLY A 244 -4.23 18.17 2.89
C GLY A 244 -5.53 18.76 3.41
N VAL A 245 -5.46 19.95 4.02
CA VAL A 245 -6.62 20.63 4.60
C VAL A 245 -7.74 20.84 3.58
N VAL A 246 -7.38 21.07 2.32
CA VAL A 246 -8.34 21.29 1.23
C VAL A 246 -9.24 20.07 0.98
N LEU A 247 -8.79 18.87 1.29
CA LEU A 247 -9.60 17.65 1.11
C LEU A 247 -10.77 17.58 2.09
N VAL A 248 -10.63 18.14 3.28
CA VAL A 248 -11.72 18.14 4.30
C VAL A 248 -12.98 18.82 3.77
N PRO A 249 -12.94 20.11 3.32
CA PRO A 249 -14.10 20.74 2.74
C PRO A 249 -14.58 20.07 1.45
N LEU A 250 -13.69 19.52 0.61
CA LEU A 250 -14.08 18.79 -0.59
C LEU A 250 -14.89 17.51 -0.27
N VAL A 251 -14.51 16.76 0.75
CA VAL A 251 -15.28 15.61 1.24
C VAL A 251 -16.66 16.05 1.74
N LEU A 252 -16.74 17.12 2.52
CA LEU A 252 -18.02 17.67 2.97
C LEU A 252 -18.91 18.11 1.80
N LEU A 253 -18.34 18.81 0.82
CA LEU A 253 -19.06 19.22 -0.40
C LEU A 253 -19.55 18.04 -1.20
N TYR A 254 -18.78 16.96 -1.29
CA TYR A 254 -19.21 15.71 -1.94
C TYR A 254 -20.46 15.15 -1.25
N PHE A 255 -20.46 15.04 0.07
CA PHE A 255 -21.61 14.52 0.82
C PHE A 255 -22.84 15.46 0.77
N CYS A 256 -22.66 16.77 0.65
CA CYS A 256 -23.73 17.75 0.44
C CYS A 256 -24.22 17.80 -1.01
N GLY A 257 -23.39 17.37 -1.99
CA GLY A 257 -23.70 17.45 -3.41
C GLY A 257 -24.78 16.44 -3.88
N ASN A 258 -24.98 16.33 -5.19
CA ASN A 258 -26.04 15.52 -5.80
C ASN A 258 -25.64 14.07 -6.15
N ALA A 259 -24.56 13.54 -5.56
CA ALA A 259 -24.16 12.15 -5.81
C ALA A 259 -25.23 11.15 -5.33
N PRO A 260 -25.35 9.97 -5.99
CA PRO A 260 -26.35 8.96 -5.64
C PRO A 260 -26.22 8.52 -4.17
N ARG A 261 -27.34 8.36 -3.46
CA ARG A 261 -27.35 7.96 -2.04
C ARG A 261 -26.56 6.66 -1.78
N ARG A 262 -26.67 5.68 -2.69
CA ARG A 262 -25.95 4.40 -2.56
C ARG A 262 -24.44 4.60 -2.58
N GLU A 263 -23.95 5.50 -3.42
CA GLU A 263 -22.54 5.84 -3.53
C GLU A 263 -22.05 6.55 -2.26
N LYS A 264 -22.80 7.56 -1.80
CA LYS A 264 -22.49 8.27 -0.54
C LYS A 264 -22.44 7.32 0.67
N LEU A 265 -23.40 6.39 0.78
CA LEU A 265 -23.41 5.39 1.85
C LEU A 265 -22.18 4.44 1.74
N GLY A 266 -21.80 4.03 0.53
CA GLY A 266 -20.62 3.21 0.31
C GLY A 266 -19.33 3.94 0.76
N PHE A 267 -19.14 5.20 0.35
CA PHE A 267 -17.98 5.98 0.79
C PHE A 267 -18.03 6.34 2.28
N ALA A 268 -19.20 6.62 2.85
CA ALA A 268 -19.32 6.83 4.28
C ALA A 268 -18.94 5.58 5.08
N ALA A 269 -19.32 4.39 4.60
CA ALA A 269 -18.95 3.13 5.22
C ALA A 269 -17.44 2.81 5.08
N LEU A 270 -16.78 3.31 4.03
CA LEU A 270 -15.31 3.20 3.88
C LEU A 270 -14.55 4.15 4.79
N LEU A 271 -15.15 5.29 5.17
CA LEU A 271 -14.53 6.29 6.03
C LEU A 271 -14.74 6.01 7.53
N ALA A 272 -15.77 5.20 7.86
CA ALA A 272 -16.08 4.81 9.23
C ALA A 272 -15.25 3.63 9.72
#